data_b9f4df874eb5ba8d05a49ded963d9bcf
#
_entry.id   b9f4df874eb5ba8d05a49ded963d9bcf
#
_cell.length_a   1.000
_cell.length_b   1.000
_cell.length_c   1.000
_cell.angle_alpha   90.00
_cell.angle_beta   90.00
_cell.angle_gamma   90.00
#
_symmetry.space_group_name_H-M   'P 1'
#
loop_
_entity.id
_entity.type
_entity.pdbx_description
1 polymer ?
#
loop_
_entity_poly.entity_id
_entity_poly.type
_entity_poly.pdbx_seq_one_letter_code
_entity_poly.pdbx_strand_id
1 'polypeptide(L)'
;YGAIVFLKNTGNLFNVAITRARSILIVVGDIDYCSSCNVPYMEHFVEYTRLLGNKVSSPDNNQFYPETREYPDVQNIEQVSEWEKYLYTKLFDAGIITTPQYPVDKYKLDLAIIVNDKKKLDIEVDGEMYHRNWTGELCYRDQLRNQRLFELGWDVKRFWVYQIRDQLPWCIEQIRQWLK
;
A
#
# COMPACT_ATOMS: atom_id res chain seq x y z
N TYR A 1 -2.40 30.68 -25.00
CA TYR A 1 -1.69 31.47 -23.97
C TYR A 1 -2.45 31.55 -22.64
N GLY A 2 -3.80 31.74 -22.63
CA GLY A 2 -4.61 31.86 -21.42
C GLY A 2 -4.68 30.56 -20.57
N ALA A 3 -4.77 29.43 -21.23
CA ALA A 3 -4.93 28.14 -20.53
C ALA A 3 -3.70 27.76 -19.65
N ILE A 4 -2.48 27.96 -20.14
CA ILE A 4 -1.26 27.68 -19.38
C ILE A 4 -1.10 28.62 -18.18
N VAL A 5 -1.43 29.92 -18.38
CA VAL A 5 -1.42 30.89 -17.27
C VAL A 5 -2.45 30.54 -16.21
N PHE A 6 -3.62 30.11 -16.62
CA PHE A 6 -4.66 29.62 -15.72
C PHE A 6 -4.17 28.39 -14.94
N LEU A 7 -3.62 27.39 -15.62
CA LEU A 7 -3.10 26.18 -14.99
C LEU A 7 -1.98 26.51 -13.99
N LYS A 8 -1.02 27.38 -14.32
CA LYS A 8 0.05 27.79 -13.40
C LYS A 8 -0.48 28.33 -12.07
N ASN A 9 -1.62 29.00 -12.10
CA ASN A 9 -2.20 29.66 -10.92
C ASN A 9 -3.26 28.82 -10.20
N THR A 10 -3.63 27.64 -10.71
CA THR A 10 -4.76 26.84 -10.20
C THR A 10 -4.40 25.39 -9.89
N GLY A 11 -3.18 25.14 -9.41
CA GLY A 11 -2.72 23.82 -9.01
C GLY A 11 -3.67 23.12 -8.02
N ASN A 12 -4.36 23.87 -7.18
CA ASN A 12 -5.37 23.32 -6.26
C ASN A 12 -6.54 22.65 -6.98
N LEU A 13 -6.98 23.17 -8.13
CA LEU A 13 -8.06 22.55 -8.92
C LEU A 13 -7.60 21.21 -9.52
N PHE A 14 -6.36 21.13 -9.97
CA PHE A 14 -5.78 19.88 -10.45
C PHE A 14 -5.73 18.83 -9.34
N ASN A 15 -5.25 19.20 -8.16
CA ASN A 15 -5.21 18.31 -7.01
C ASN A 15 -6.62 17.82 -6.62
N VAL A 16 -7.61 18.69 -6.61
CA VAL A 16 -9.01 18.30 -6.36
C VAL A 16 -9.48 17.30 -7.42
N ALA A 17 -9.18 17.53 -8.71
CA ALA A 17 -9.61 16.66 -9.79
C ALA A 17 -9.01 15.24 -9.65
N ILE A 18 -7.70 15.12 -9.44
CA ILE A 18 -7.04 13.79 -9.35
C ILE A 18 -7.39 13.03 -8.06
N THR A 19 -7.70 13.74 -6.96
CA THR A 19 -8.03 13.11 -5.68
C THR A 19 -9.51 12.72 -5.54
N ARG A 20 -10.36 13.07 -6.50
CA ARG A 20 -11.79 12.70 -6.50
C ARG A 20 -12.07 11.30 -7.04
N ALA A 21 -11.15 10.72 -7.78
CA ALA A 21 -11.29 9.35 -8.25
C ALA A 21 -11.27 8.37 -7.06
N ARG A 22 -12.29 7.51 -6.95
CA ARG A 22 -12.37 6.50 -5.87
C ARG A 22 -11.68 5.20 -6.23
N SER A 23 -11.62 4.84 -7.51
CA SER A 23 -11.08 3.56 -7.97
C SER A 23 -10.20 3.72 -9.20
N ILE A 24 -10.63 4.47 -10.20
CA ILE A 24 -9.93 4.62 -11.48
C ILE A 24 -9.87 6.09 -11.84
N LEU A 25 -8.69 6.57 -12.22
CA LEU A 25 -8.47 7.87 -12.85
C LEU A 25 -7.97 7.64 -14.28
N ILE A 26 -8.76 8.07 -15.25
CA ILE A 26 -8.37 8.06 -16.66
C ILE A 26 -8.08 9.48 -17.08
N VAL A 27 -6.85 9.73 -17.50
CA VAL A 27 -6.42 11.05 -17.99
C VAL A 27 -6.13 10.94 -19.48
N VAL A 28 -6.79 11.79 -20.26
CA VAL A 28 -6.60 11.86 -21.71
C VAL A 28 -5.94 13.18 -22.05
N GLY A 29 -4.81 13.13 -22.73
CA GLY A 29 -4.04 14.30 -23.11
C GLY A 29 -2.76 13.97 -23.86
N ASP A 30 -2.09 15.02 -24.34
CA ASP A 30 -0.77 14.90 -24.95
C ASP A 30 0.29 14.84 -23.83
N ILE A 31 0.84 13.65 -23.61
CA ILE A 31 1.80 13.39 -22.54
C ILE A 31 3.14 14.08 -22.77
N ASP A 32 3.55 14.24 -24.02
CA ASP A 32 4.83 14.87 -24.36
C ASP A 32 4.73 16.39 -24.21
N TYR A 33 3.61 16.97 -24.60
CA TYR A 33 3.33 18.37 -24.34
C TYR A 33 3.24 18.65 -22.83
N CYS A 34 2.52 17.85 -22.08
CA CYS A 34 2.38 18.03 -20.63
C CYS A 34 3.72 17.88 -19.89
N SER A 35 4.66 17.06 -20.39
CA SER A 35 5.99 16.88 -19.78
C SER A 35 6.92 18.08 -19.95
N SER A 36 6.56 19.06 -20.81
CA SER A 36 7.39 20.22 -21.13
C SER A 36 6.63 21.54 -21.13
N CYS A 37 5.43 21.55 -20.55
CA CYS A 37 4.53 22.71 -20.61
C CYS A 37 4.87 23.84 -19.62
N ASN A 38 5.92 23.69 -18.82
CA ASN A 38 6.35 24.66 -17.81
C ASN A 38 5.29 24.87 -16.69
N VAL A 39 4.53 23.82 -16.37
CA VAL A 39 3.59 23.74 -15.25
C VAL A 39 4.05 22.61 -14.33
N PRO A 40 4.79 22.91 -13.24
CA PRO A 40 5.53 21.91 -12.46
C PRO A 40 4.69 20.72 -12.00
N TYR A 41 3.48 20.94 -11.52
CA TYR A 41 2.62 19.86 -11.03
C TYR A 41 2.12 18.93 -12.16
N MET A 42 1.99 19.42 -13.40
CA MET A 42 1.64 18.60 -14.57
C MET A 42 2.85 17.77 -15.02
N GLU A 43 4.04 18.37 -15.03
CA GLU A 43 5.27 17.67 -15.36
C GLU A 43 5.53 16.53 -14.36
N HIS A 44 5.43 16.78 -13.06
CA HIS A 44 5.53 15.76 -12.02
C HIS A 44 4.45 14.68 -12.16
N PHE A 45 3.22 15.05 -12.52
CA PHE A 45 2.16 14.09 -12.73
C PHE A 45 2.43 13.17 -13.93
N VAL A 46 2.96 13.73 -15.04
CA VAL A 46 3.37 12.95 -16.20
C VAL A 46 4.52 12.00 -15.87
N GLU A 47 5.54 12.49 -15.16
CA GLU A 47 6.65 11.66 -14.71
C GLU A 47 6.14 10.50 -13.85
N TYR A 48 5.25 10.80 -12.92
CA TYR A 48 4.60 9.81 -12.08
C TYR A 48 3.80 8.78 -12.88
N THR A 49 2.98 9.21 -13.86
CA THR A 49 2.21 8.29 -14.71
C THR A 49 3.10 7.42 -15.60
N ARG A 50 4.24 7.95 -16.07
CA ARG A 50 5.25 7.17 -16.80
C ARG A 50 5.91 6.12 -15.91
N LEU A 51 6.24 6.47 -14.67
CA LEU A 51 6.77 5.51 -13.69
C LEU A 51 5.77 4.40 -13.38
N LEU A 52 4.49 4.72 -13.29
CA LEU A 52 3.42 3.73 -13.14
C LEU A 52 3.24 2.88 -14.41
N GLY A 53 3.22 3.51 -15.58
CA GLY A 53 3.11 2.81 -16.87
C GLY A 53 4.27 1.85 -17.13
N ASN A 54 5.48 2.21 -16.72
CA ASN A 54 6.65 1.33 -16.77
C ASN A 54 6.59 0.20 -15.71
N LYS A 55 5.80 0.37 -14.65
CA LYS A 55 5.52 -0.69 -13.66
C LYS A 55 4.39 -1.63 -14.10
N VAL A 56 3.56 -1.21 -15.06
CA VAL A 56 2.50 -2.04 -15.68
C VAL A 56 3.06 -2.94 -16.80
N SER A 57 4.21 -2.65 -17.39
CA SER A 57 5.02 -3.68 -18.03
C SER A 57 5.51 -4.59 -16.91
N SER A 58 4.85 -5.74 -16.75
CA SER A 58 5.10 -6.79 -15.75
C SER A 58 6.47 -6.62 -15.11
N PRO A 59 6.59 -6.38 -13.78
CA PRO A 59 7.88 -6.49 -13.16
C PRO A 59 8.41 -7.84 -13.60
N ASP A 60 9.66 -7.89 -14.04
CA ASP A 60 10.36 -9.14 -14.22
C ASP A 60 10.12 -9.94 -12.94
N ASN A 61 9.14 -10.86 -13.01
CA ASN A 61 8.63 -11.63 -11.87
C ASN A 61 9.73 -12.48 -11.21
N ASN A 62 10.94 -12.48 -11.78
CA ASN A 62 12.02 -13.34 -11.35
C ASN A 62 12.98 -12.71 -10.34
N GLN A 63 12.90 -11.43 -10.02
CA GLN A 63 13.87 -10.82 -9.10
C GLN A 63 13.37 -10.50 -7.68
N PHE A 64 12.04 -10.47 -7.44
CA PHE A 64 11.50 -9.98 -6.17
C PHE A 64 10.66 -10.99 -5.37
N TYR A 65 10.22 -12.09 -6.00
CA TYR A 65 9.37 -13.06 -5.32
C TYR A 65 10.16 -14.34 -5.10
N PRO A 66 10.28 -14.81 -3.86
CA PRO A 66 10.90 -16.10 -3.60
C PRO A 66 10.12 -17.19 -4.31
N GLU A 67 10.80 -18.20 -4.82
CA GLU A 67 10.17 -19.45 -5.21
C GLU A 67 9.32 -19.93 -4.06
N THR A 68 8.04 -19.92 -4.26
CA THR A 68 6.98 -19.82 -3.28
C THR A 68 6.86 -21.07 -2.41
N ARG A 69 6.85 -20.88 -1.13
CA ARG A 69 6.00 -21.69 -0.27
C ARG A 69 4.56 -21.27 -0.55
N GLU A 70 3.68 -22.24 -0.61
CA GLU A 70 2.28 -22.02 -0.94
C GLU A 70 1.65 -21.08 0.10
N TYR A 71 1.23 -19.91 -0.37
CA TYR A 71 0.32 -19.06 0.40
C TYR A 71 -1.01 -19.84 0.51
N PRO A 72 -1.65 -19.91 1.68
CA PRO A 72 -2.88 -20.68 1.85
C PRO A 72 -3.97 -20.23 0.88
N ASP A 73 -4.81 -21.17 0.46
CA ASP A 73 -5.98 -20.85 -0.33
C ASP A 73 -6.98 -20.06 0.51
N VAL A 74 -7.16 -18.80 0.15
CA VAL A 74 -8.04 -17.86 0.85
C VAL A 74 -9.14 -17.36 -0.07
N GLN A 75 -10.27 -17.01 0.51
CA GLN A 75 -11.37 -16.41 -0.26
C GLN A 75 -10.90 -15.08 -0.89
N ASN A 76 -11.09 -14.94 -2.21
CA ASN A 76 -10.69 -13.77 -3.02
C ASN A 76 -9.16 -13.60 -3.09
N ILE A 77 -8.45 -14.68 -3.40
CA ILE A 77 -6.97 -14.69 -3.55
C ILE A 77 -6.48 -13.63 -4.56
N GLU A 78 -7.30 -13.23 -5.51
CA GLU A 78 -7.02 -12.19 -6.49
C GLU A 78 -6.92 -10.78 -5.89
N GLN A 79 -7.42 -10.58 -4.67
CA GLN A 79 -7.32 -9.31 -3.93
C GLN A 79 -6.07 -9.25 -3.06
N VAL A 80 -5.39 -10.39 -2.87
CA VAL A 80 -4.18 -10.47 -2.06
C VAL A 80 -2.98 -10.01 -2.88
N SER A 81 -2.26 -9.03 -2.37
CA SER A 81 -1.08 -8.51 -3.04
C SER A 81 0.09 -9.51 -2.99
N GLU A 82 0.97 -9.44 -3.99
CA GLU A 82 2.18 -10.27 -3.98
C GLU A 82 3.11 -9.93 -2.82
N TRP A 83 3.04 -8.71 -2.27
CA TRP A 83 3.81 -8.32 -1.09
C TRP A 83 3.28 -8.92 0.21
N GLU A 84 1.97 -9.13 0.33
CA GLU A 84 1.39 -9.91 1.44
C GLU A 84 1.88 -11.35 1.41
N LYS A 85 1.83 -12.01 0.23
CA LYS A 85 2.33 -13.37 0.04
C LYS A 85 3.83 -13.48 0.33
N TYR A 86 4.60 -12.47 -0.13
CA TYR A 86 6.03 -12.41 0.14
C TYR A 86 6.33 -12.29 1.63
N LEU A 87 5.69 -11.35 2.32
CA LEU A 87 5.87 -11.15 3.77
C LEU A 87 5.46 -12.39 4.55
N TYR A 88 4.32 -13.02 4.20
CA TYR A 88 3.87 -14.29 4.78
C TYR A 88 4.96 -15.35 4.73
N THR A 89 5.54 -15.58 3.53
CA THR A 89 6.59 -16.57 3.33
C THR A 89 7.83 -16.25 4.18
N LYS A 90 8.24 -14.98 4.25
CA LYS A 90 9.40 -14.55 5.04
C LYS A 90 9.19 -14.64 6.53
N LEU A 91 7.99 -14.39 7.01
CA LEU A 91 7.62 -14.59 8.42
C LEU A 91 7.64 -16.07 8.77
N PHE A 92 7.11 -16.93 7.92
CA PHE A 92 7.17 -18.38 8.09
C PHE A 92 8.62 -18.89 8.16
N ASP A 93 9.50 -18.41 7.26
CA ASP A 93 10.93 -18.74 7.26
C ASP A 93 11.65 -18.29 8.55
N ALA A 94 11.17 -17.22 9.15
CA ALA A 94 11.67 -16.69 10.42
C ALA A 94 11.07 -17.39 11.65
N GLY A 95 10.23 -18.44 11.46
CA GLY A 95 9.54 -19.17 12.52
C GLY A 95 8.35 -18.42 13.14
N ILE A 96 7.81 -17.42 12.42
CA ILE A 96 6.65 -16.64 12.84
C ILE A 96 5.44 -17.10 12.04
N ILE A 97 4.50 -17.75 12.70
CA ILE A 97 3.28 -18.27 12.08
C ILE A 97 2.22 -17.17 12.06
N THR A 98 1.68 -16.91 10.88
CA THR A 98 0.61 -15.94 10.67
C THR A 98 -0.59 -16.59 10.00
N THR A 99 -1.79 -16.08 10.25
CA THR A 99 -3.02 -16.47 9.56
C THR A 99 -3.40 -15.37 8.57
N PRO A 100 -3.34 -15.63 7.26
CA PRO A 100 -3.68 -14.62 6.27
C PRO A 100 -5.18 -14.40 6.15
N GLN A 101 -5.56 -13.20 5.73
CA GLN A 101 -6.94 -12.78 5.47
C GLN A 101 -7.91 -13.08 6.63
N TYR A 102 -7.42 -12.89 7.88
CA TYR A 102 -8.17 -13.23 9.08
C TYR A 102 -9.39 -12.30 9.28
N PRO A 103 -10.61 -12.83 9.42
CA PRO A 103 -11.81 -12.00 9.57
C PRO A 103 -11.94 -11.46 10.99
N VAL A 104 -12.13 -10.15 11.14
CA VAL A 104 -12.43 -9.47 12.40
C VAL A 104 -13.51 -8.42 12.16
N ASP A 105 -14.68 -8.58 12.78
CA ASP A 105 -15.85 -7.72 12.57
C ASP A 105 -16.18 -7.64 11.06
N LYS A 106 -16.15 -6.47 10.47
CA LYS A 106 -16.35 -6.24 9.02
C LYS A 106 -15.04 -6.15 8.23
N TYR A 107 -13.91 -6.36 8.88
CA TYR A 107 -12.58 -6.24 8.28
C TYR A 107 -11.97 -7.60 7.99
N LYS A 108 -11.06 -7.64 7.03
CA LYS A 108 -10.11 -8.72 6.84
C LYS A 108 -8.72 -8.16 7.10
N LEU A 109 -7.94 -8.87 7.92
CA LEU A 109 -6.57 -8.52 8.26
C LEU A 109 -5.64 -9.21 7.27
N ASP A 110 -4.63 -8.51 6.76
CA ASP A 110 -3.72 -9.11 5.78
C ASP A 110 -3.03 -10.33 6.38
N LEU A 111 -2.40 -10.17 7.54
CA LEU A 111 -1.78 -11.27 8.28
C LEU A 111 -2.04 -11.11 9.78
N ALA A 112 -2.62 -12.10 10.41
CA ALA A 112 -2.93 -12.09 11.84
C ALA A 112 -1.99 -12.99 12.65
N ILE A 113 -1.60 -12.55 13.84
CA ILE A 113 -0.97 -13.38 14.88
C ILE A 113 -1.86 -13.38 16.12
N ILE A 114 -2.22 -14.56 16.61
CA ILE A 114 -3.00 -14.73 17.83
C ILE A 114 -2.17 -15.57 18.79
N VAL A 115 -1.64 -14.95 19.84
CA VAL A 115 -0.92 -15.65 20.90
C VAL A 115 -1.91 -16.16 21.96
N ASN A 116 -2.89 -15.31 22.32
CA ASN A 116 -3.99 -15.62 23.22
C ASN A 116 -5.11 -14.58 23.09
N ASP A 117 -6.15 -14.65 23.88
CA ASP A 117 -7.30 -13.74 23.80
C ASP A 117 -6.94 -12.26 24.02
N LYS A 118 -5.82 -11.97 24.71
CA LYS A 118 -5.38 -10.61 25.07
C LYS A 118 -4.19 -10.13 24.23
N LYS A 119 -3.53 -11.01 23.47
CA LYS A 119 -2.34 -10.67 22.68
C LYS A 119 -2.56 -11.09 21.24
N LYS A 120 -3.02 -10.15 20.44
CA LYS A 120 -3.38 -10.33 19.02
C LYS A 120 -2.77 -9.21 18.20
N LEU A 121 -2.17 -9.52 17.06
CA LEU A 121 -1.53 -8.58 16.17
C LEU A 121 -2.12 -8.69 14.77
N ASP A 122 -2.52 -7.56 14.25
CA ASP A 122 -2.78 -7.32 12.84
C ASP A 122 -1.51 -6.78 12.17
N ILE A 123 -1.07 -7.43 11.11
CA ILE A 123 0.07 -7.00 10.28
C ILE A 123 -0.49 -6.62 8.92
N GLU A 124 -0.44 -5.33 8.59
CA GLU A 124 -0.93 -4.77 7.35
C GLU A 124 0.23 -4.46 6.39
N VAL A 125 0.03 -4.75 5.12
CA VAL A 125 0.98 -4.48 4.03
C VAL A 125 0.46 -3.34 3.17
N ASP A 126 0.98 -2.14 3.41
CA ASP A 126 0.47 -0.92 2.80
C ASP A 126 1.29 -0.49 1.57
N GLY A 127 0.62 -0.30 0.46
CA GLY A 127 1.15 0.43 -0.68
C GLY A 127 1.14 1.94 -0.41
N GLU A 128 2.24 2.64 -0.67
CA GLU A 128 2.38 4.08 -0.38
C GLU A 128 1.26 4.96 -0.94
N MET A 129 0.66 4.53 -2.05
CA MET A 129 -0.29 5.32 -2.81
C MET A 129 -1.72 5.33 -2.27
N TYR A 130 -2.07 4.38 -1.42
CA TYR A 130 -3.47 4.18 -1.02
C TYR A 130 -3.76 4.57 0.43
N HIS A 131 -2.75 4.69 1.28
CA HIS A 131 -2.93 4.77 2.71
C HIS A 131 -2.42 6.06 3.36
N ARG A 132 -1.78 6.95 2.60
CA ARG A 132 -1.40 8.28 3.08
C ARG A 132 -2.24 9.36 2.44
N ASN A 133 -2.69 10.30 3.26
CA ASN A 133 -3.17 11.57 2.76
C ASN A 133 -1.97 12.40 2.22
N TRP A 134 -2.26 13.55 1.62
CA TRP A 134 -1.23 14.46 1.09
C TRP A 134 -0.19 14.92 2.12
N THR A 135 -0.53 14.92 3.41
CA THR A 135 0.37 15.28 4.52
C THR A 135 1.24 14.12 5.00
N GLY A 136 1.10 12.93 4.43
CA GLY A 136 1.82 11.72 4.81
C GLY A 136 1.23 11.00 6.02
N GLU A 137 0.07 11.42 6.53
CA GLU A 137 -0.69 10.75 7.58
C GLU A 137 -1.57 9.65 6.98
N LEU A 138 -1.95 8.67 7.80
CA LEU A 138 -2.94 7.67 7.43
C LEU A 138 -4.26 8.34 7.06
N CYS A 139 -4.95 7.83 6.02
CA CYS A 139 -6.26 8.37 5.67
C CYS A 139 -7.25 8.13 6.81
N TYR A 140 -8.25 9.00 6.91
CA TYR A 140 -9.23 8.95 8.00
C TYR A 140 -9.92 7.58 8.14
N ARG A 141 -10.14 6.89 7.03
CA ARG A 141 -10.75 5.54 7.03
C ARG A 141 -9.85 4.52 7.72
N ASP A 142 -8.54 4.58 7.48
CA ASP A 142 -7.58 3.66 8.10
C ASP A 142 -7.39 3.98 9.60
N GLN A 143 -7.47 5.24 9.98
CA GLN A 143 -7.48 5.63 11.40
C GLN A 143 -8.69 5.06 12.14
N LEU A 144 -9.90 5.15 11.57
CA LEU A 144 -11.12 4.55 12.14
C LEU A 144 -11.03 3.03 12.22
N ARG A 145 -10.45 2.38 11.18
CA ARG A 145 -10.19 0.94 11.19
C ARG A 145 -9.26 0.56 12.35
N ASN A 146 -8.15 1.26 12.47
CA ASN A 146 -7.17 1.00 13.54
C ASN A 146 -7.78 1.19 14.93
N GLN A 147 -8.56 2.26 15.12
CA GLN A 147 -9.29 2.49 16.38
C GLN A 147 -10.23 1.33 16.69
N ARG A 148 -11.00 0.87 15.71
CA ARG A 148 -11.94 -0.24 15.90
C ARG A 148 -11.23 -1.55 16.23
N LEU A 149 -10.12 -1.85 15.56
CA LEU A 149 -9.31 -3.02 15.85
C LEU A 149 -8.72 -2.96 17.26
N PHE A 150 -8.23 -1.81 17.68
CA PHE A 150 -7.75 -1.60 19.06
C PHE A 150 -8.85 -1.85 20.10
N GLU A 151 -10.08 -1.36 19.89
CA GLU A 151 -11.25 -1.62 20.75
C GLU A 151 -11.57 -3.13 20.86
N LEU A 152 -11.28 -3.90 19.79
CA LEU A 152 -11.44 -5.36 19.75
C LEU A 152 -10.23 -6.13 20.31
N GLY A 153 -9.25 -5.42 20.87
CA GLY A 153 -8.09 -5.99 21.52
C GLY A 153 -7.00 -6.44 20.54
N TRP A 154 -6.91 -5.80 19.37
CA TRP A 154 -5.86 -6.01 18.39
C TRP A 154 -4.83 -4.90 18.44
N ASP A 155 -3.56 -5.25 18.47
CA ASP A 155 -2.50 -4.33 18.09
C ASP A 155 -2.37 -4.32 16.56
N VAL A 156 -1.95 -3.19 15.99
CA VAL A 156 -1.78 -3.05 14.54
C VAL A 156 -0.34 -2.63 14.23
N LYS A 157 0.31 -3.38 13.35
CA LYS A 157 1.60 -3.01 12.75
C LYS A 157 1.45 -2.91 11.24
N ARG A 158 1.83 -1.75 10.70
CA ARG A 158 1.80 -1.48 9.27
C ARG A 158 3.21 -1.45 8.72
N PHE A 159 3.42 -2.17 7.65
CA PHE A 159 4.67 -2.15 6.90
C PHE A 159 4.40 -1.68 5.47
N TRP A 160 5.08 -0.62 5.11
CA TRP A 160 5.04 -0.14 3.73
C TRP A 160 5.79 -1.09 2.81
N VAL A 161 5.32 -1.23 1.58
CA VAL A 161 5.97 -2.10 0.58
C VAL A 161 7.47 -1.82 0.46
N TYR A 162 7.91 -0.55 0.50
CA TYR A 162 9.34 -0.24 0.46
C TYR A 162 10.12 -0.75 1.69
N GLN A 163 9.49 -0.79 2.88
CA GLN A 163 10.12 -1.34 4.08
C GLN A 163 10.29 -2.86 3.97
N ILE A 164 9.26 -3.53 3.44
CA ILE A 164 9.32 -4.99 3.20
C ILE A 164 10.39 -5.30 2.16
N ARG A 165 10.50 -4.50 1.09
CA ARG A 165 11.50 -4.67 0.03
C ARG A 165 12.91 -4.43 0.51
N ASP A 166 13.15 -3.31 1.19
CA ASP A 166 14.50 -2.77 1.46
C ASP A 166 14.98 -3.04 2.90
N GLN A 167 14.07 -3.31 3.84
CA GLN A 167 14.33 -3.41 5.28
C GLN A 167 13.64 -4.62 5.93
N LEU A 168 13.48 -5.72 5.19
CA LEU A 168 12.78 -6.92 5.67
C LEU A 168 13.28 -7.42 7.04
N PRO A 169 14.61 -7.50 7.33
CA PRO A 169 15.08 -7.92 8.65
C PRO A 169 14.57 -7.05 9.78
N TRP A 170 14.45 -5.74 9.55
CA TRP A 170 13.87 -4.82 10.52
C TRP A 170 12.38 -5.08 10.73
N CYS A 171 11.60 -5.31 9.67
CA CYS A 171 10.18 -5.65 9.77
C CYS A 171 9.97 -6.91 10.62
N ILE A 172 10.75 -7.96 10.37
CA ILE A 172 10.70 -9.21 11.12
C ILE A 172 11.06 -8.98 12.60
N GLU A 173 12.11 -8.19 12.88
CA GLU A 173 12.50 -7.90 14.26
C GLU A 173 11.43 -7.10 15.01
N GLN A 174 10.72 -6.17 14.36
CA GLN A 174 9.60 -5.47 14.97
C GLN A 174 8.48 -6.40 15.42
N ILE A 175 8.21 -7.47 14.67
CA ILE A 175 7.23 -8.48 15.02
C ILE A 175 7.76 -9.37 16.16
N ARG A 176 9.02 -9.77 16.10
CA ARG A 176 9.66 -10.54 17.19
C ARG A 176 9.66 -9.81 18.53
N GLN A 177 9.91 -8.51 18.51
CA GLN A 177 9.85 -7.68 19.71
C GLN A 177 8.44 -7.62 20.30
N TRP A 178 7.43 -7.55 19.45
CA TRP A 178 6.04 -7.61 19.91
C TRP A 178 5.68 -8.99 20.48
N LEU A 179 6.25 -10.07 19.94
CA LEU A 179 6.01 -11.45 20.44
C LEU A 179 6.61 -11.72 21.82
N LYS A 180 7.71 -11.05 22.21
CA LYS A 180 8.31 -11.13 23.55
C LYS A 180 7.41 -10.51 24.60
#